data_e5c27e78436a4742fc254463ce303b45
#
_entry.id   e5c27e78436a4742fc254463ce303b45
#
_cell.length_a   1.000
_cell.length_b   1.000
_cell.length_c   1.000
_cell.angle_alpha   90.00
_cell.angle_beta   90.00
_cell.angle_gamma   90.00
#
_symmetry.space_group_name_H-M   'P 1'
#
loop_
_entity.id
_entity.type
_entity.pdbx_description
1 polymer ?
#
loop_
_entity_poly.entity_id
_entity_poly.type
_entity_poly.pdbx_seq_one_letter_code
_entity_poly.pdbx_strand_id
1 'polypeptide(L)'
;ESWATRKKAVYRWASGKSAARNDEKMNVGTCGPDITDRLNRAVEAWEKIWNKEGAEPYVPNMGGTLPAITGDRIRNVLNRMPDGKSKGYDSWSPQELRALTGGHLEALAKLLNECEEQGRWPRAMGKPIVALIPKKGAKDEGGMRPIALLPYVYRVWMCVRKADIEEWAS
;
A
#
# COMPACT_ATOMS: atom_id res chain seq x y z
N GLU A 1 20.50 -14.76 -6.21
CA GLU A 1 20.10 -13.36 -6.46
C GLU A 1 19.69 -12.67 -5.16
N SER A 2 20.26 -11.48 -4.92
CA SER A 2 20.02 -10.77 -3.67
C SER A 2 18.59 -10.25 -3.58
N TRP A 3 18.08 -10.10 -2.36
CA TRP A 3 16.74 -9.57 -2.09
C TRP A 3 16.51 -8.15 -2.67
N ALA A 4 17.60 -7.35 -2.77
CA ALA A 4 17.59 -6.03 -3.38
C ALA A 4 17.32 -6.07 -4.90
N THR A 5 17.81 -7.07 -5.60
CA THR A 5 17.58 -7.25 -7.06
C THR A 5 16.14 -7.63 -7.34
N ARG A 6 15.53 -8.44 -6.48
CA ARG A 6 14.11 -8.84 -6.58
C ARG A 6 13.16 -7.67 -6.31
N LYS A 7 13.46 -6.81 -5.33
CA LYS A 7 12.70 -5.57 -5.11
C LYS A 7 12.67 -4.67 -6.34
N LYS A 8 13.81 -4.47 -6.99
CA LYS A 8 13.90 -3.63 -8.20
C LYS A 8 13.04 -4.15 -9.35
N ALA A 9 12.94 -5.47 -9.53
CA ALA A 9 12.11 -6.09 -10.56
C ALA A 9 10.61 -5.85 -10.32
N VAL A 10 10.16 -6.01 -9.08
CA VAL A 10 8.78 -5.76 -8.67
C VAL A 10 8.36 -4.31 -8.89
N TYR A 11 9.20 -3.37 -8.44
CA TYR A 11 8.92 -1.93 -8.61
C TYR A 11 8.96 -1.49 -10.06
N ARG A 12 9.81 -2.08 -10.88
CA ARG A 12 9.90 -1.82 -12.31
C ARG A 12 8.61 -2.24 -13.03
N TRP A 13 8.07 -3.40 -12.68
CA TRP A 13 6.80 -3.89 -13.21
C TRP A 13 5.62 -2.99 -12.76
N ALA A 14 5.52 -2.67 -11.48
CA ALA A 14 4.46 -1.81 -10.94
C ALA A 14 4.53 -0.34 -11.45
N SER A 15 5.69 0.12 -11.92
CA SER A 15 5.88 1.45 -12.50
C SER A 15 5.70 1.50 -14.02
N GLY A 16 5.30 0.42 -14.67
CA GLY A 16 5.11 0.34 -16.11
C GLY A 16 6.39 0.42 -16.95
N LYS A 17 7.56 0.45 -16.32
CA LYS A 17 8.86 0.59 -17.00
C LYS A 17 9.49 -0.72 -17.48
N SER A 18 8.79 -1.84 -17.39
CA SER A 18 9.36 -3.16 -17.72
C SER A 18 8.63 -3.92 -18.84
N ALA A 19 7.85 -3.24 -19.65
CA ALA A 19 6.98 -3.92 -20.61
C ALA A 19 7.69 -4.66 -21.75
N ALA A 20 9.01 -4.55 -21.92
CA ALA A 20 9.64 -4.99 -23.15
C ALA A 20 10.55 -6.22 -23.06
N ARG A 21 10.73 -6.88 -21.90
CA ARG A 21 11.81 -7.89 -21.83
C ARG A 21 11.58 -9.20 -21.11
N ASN A 22 10.38 -9.50 -20.60
CA ASN A 22 10.16 -10.72 -19.80
C ASN A 22 8.89 -11.50 -20.12
N ASP A 23 8.29 -11.34 -21.31
CA ASP A 23 7.09 -12.11 -21.70
C ASP A 23 7.34 -13.62 -21.83
N GLU A 24 8.60 -14.04 -22.01
CA GLU A 24 8.93 -15.47 -22.16
C GLU A 24 9.11 -16.25 -20.86
N LYS A 25 9.13 -15.60 -19.68
CA LYS A 25 9.39 -16.29 -18.39
C LYS A 25 8.24 -16.30 -17.40
N MET A 26 7.14 -15.63 -17.70
CA MET A 26 5.89 -15.79 -16.93
C MET A 26 4.94 -16.75 -17.64
N ASN A 27 5.38 -17.97 -17.85
CA ASN A 27 4.46 -19.09 -18.10
C ASN A 27 3.84 -19.47 -16.75
N VAL A 28 3.08 -18.56 -16.17
CA VAL A 28 2.14 -18.87 -15.11
C VAL A 28 0.98 -19.55 -15.81
N GLY A 29 0.95 -20.83 -15.75
CA GLY A 29 0.08 -21.82 -16.36
C GLY A 29 -1.08 -21.29 -17.17
N THR A 30 -1.41 -21.91 -18.27
CA THR A 30 -2.60 -21.76 -19.12
C THR A 30 -3.57 -20.64 -18.76
N CYS A 31 -3.07 -19.42 -18.63
CA CYS A 31 -3.90 -18.24 -18.54
C CYS A 31 -4.48 -17.99 -19.91
N GLY A 32 -5.79 -18.13 -20.07
CA GLY A 32 -6.50 -17.75 -21.28
C GLY A 32 -6.16 -16.32 -21.70
N PRO A 33 -6.37 -15.96 -22.96
CA PRO A 33 -5.99 -14.67 -23.52
C PRO A 33 -6.74 -13.48 -22.89
N ASP A 34 -7.83 -13.71 -22.18
CA ASP A 34 -8.65 -12.65 -21.60
C ASP A 34 -8.17 -12.23 -20.21
N ILE A 35 -7.88 -10.95 -20.05
CA ILE A 35 -7.49 -10.36 -18.77
C ILE A 35 -8.59 -10.47 -17.71
N THR A 36 -9.85 -10.48 -18.15
CA THR A 36 -11.02 -10.61 -17.28
C THR A 36 -11.06 -12.00 -16.63
N ASP A 37 -10.79 -13.05 -17.41
CA ASP A 37 -10.72 -14.42 -16.88
C ASP A 37 -9.60 -14.58 -15.87
N ARG A 38 -8.46 -13.94 -16.10
CA ARG A 38 -7.34 -13.94 -15.15
C ARG A 38 -7.69 -13.24 -13.84
N LEU A 39 -8.37 -12.10 -13.92
CA LEU A 39 -8.84 -11.37 -12.75
C LEU A 39 -9.87 -12.18 -11.97
N ASN A 40 -10.84 -12.79 -12.65
CA ASN A 40 -11.87 -13.62 -12.01
C ASN A 40 -11.24 -14.80 -11.27
N ARG A 41 -10.32 -15.54 -11.90
CA ARG A 41 -9.61 -16.65 -11.23
C ARG A 41 -8.80 -16.17 -10.03
N ALA A 42 -8.17 -15.00 -10.13
CA ALA A 42 -7.44 -14.41 -8.99
C ALA A 42 -8.40 -14.07 -7.85
N VAL A 43 -9.55 -13.46 -8.14
CA VAL A 43 -10.59 -13.17 -7.14
C VAL A 43 -11.04 -14.46 -6.48
N GLU A 44 -11.46 -15.48 -7.23
CA GLU A 44 -11.92 -16.76 -6.69
C GLU A 44 -10.88 -17.45 -5.80
N ALA A 45 -9.60 -17.42 -6.21
CA ALA A 45 -8.52 -18.01 -5.43
C ALA A 45 -8.31 -17.29 -4.09
N TRP A 46 -8.42 -15.96 -4.07
CA TRP A 46 -8.15 -15.17 -2.89
C TRP A 46 -9.38 -14.99 -1.99
N GLU A 47 -10.60 -14.98 -2.54
CA GLU A 47 -11.84 -14.97 -1.75
C GLU A 47 -11.89 -16.11 -0.74
N LYS A 48 -11.51 -17.33 -1.16
CA LYS A 48 -11.45 -18.51 -0.28
C LYS A 48 -10.50 -18.33 0.91
N ILE A 49 -9.51 -17.47 0.78
CA ILE A 49 -8.51 -17.20 1.81
C ILE A 49 -8.94 -16.03 2.70
N TRP A 50 -9.46 -14.96 2.11
CA TRP A 50 -9.77 -13.72 2.82
C TRP A 50 -11.16 -13.70 3.45
N ASN A 51 -12.11 -14.39 2.86
CA ASN A 51 -13.49 -14.47 3.38
C ASN A 51 -13.70 -15.68 4.32
N LYS A 52 -12.64 -16.24 4.89
CA LYS A 52 -12.79 -17.20 5.97
C LYS A 52 -13.41 -16.50 7.17
N GLU A 53 -14.48 -17.10 7.70
CA GLU A 53 -15.00 -16.70 9.00
C GLU A 53 -13.87 -16.78 10.02
N GLY A 54 -13.51 -15.64 10.56
CA GLY A 54 -12.42 -15.48 11.52
C GLY A 54 -12.96 -14.99 12.86
N ALA A 55 -12.15 -15.09 13.88
CA ALA A 55 -12.43 -14.45 15.16
C ALA A 55 -12.57 -12.93 14.96
N GLU A 56 -13.49 -12.31 15.69
CA GLU A 56 -13.61 -10.87 15.76
C GLU A 56 -12.22 -10.24 15.95
N PRO A 57 -11.89 -9.19 15.20
CA PRO A 57 -10.59 -8.56 15.32
C PRO A 57 -10.41 -8.04 16.74
N TYR A 58 -9.40 -8.52 17.43
CA TYR A 58 -9.04 -7.98 18.74
C TYR A 58 -8.58 -6.52 18.54
N VAL A 59 -9.37 -5.59 19.03
CA VAL A 59 -8.99 -4.18 19.10
C VAL A 59 -8.46 -3.93 20.52
N PRO A 60 -7.14 -3.84 20.71
CA PRO A 60 -6.59 -3.55 22.04
C PRO A 60 -7.08 -2.16 22.49
N ASN A 61 -7.60 -2.08 23.70
CA ASN A 61 -7.87 -0.78 24.32
C ASN A 61 -6.52 -0.16 24.73
N MET A 62 -5.93 0.57 23.82
CA MET A 62 -4.63 1.23 23.97
C MET A 62 -4.74 2.51 24.81
N GLY A 63 -5.49 2.51 25.88
CA GLY A 63 -5.76 3.67 26.74
C GLY A 63 -4.69 4.76 26.66
N GLY A 64 -4.97 5.82 25.93
CA GLY A 64 -4.07 6.95 25.71
C GLY A 64 -4.51 7.78 24.52
N THR A 65 -4.30 9.09 24.60
CA THR A 65 -4.52 10.00 23.47
C THR A 65 -3.22 10.11 22.65
N LEU A 66 -3.29 9.75 21.38
CA LEU A 66 -2.18 10.00 20.46
C LEU A 66 -1.98 11.52 20.26
N PRO A 67 -0.73 11.99 20.14
CA PRO A 67 -0.47 13.39 19.86
C PRO A 67 -1.06 13.80 18.52
N ALA A 68 -1.59 15.02 18.43
CA ALA A 68 -2.18 15.52 17.19
C ALA A 68 -1.18 15.49 16.03
N ILE A 69 -1.66 15.17 14.85
CA ILE A 69 -0.89 15.28 13.61
C ILE A 69 -0.79 16.77 13.26
N THR A 70 0.41 17.23 12.93
CA THR A 70 0.67 18.61 12.47
C THR A 70 1.29 18.60 11.09
N GLY A 71 1.21 19.72 10.37
CA GLY A 71 1.86 19.89 9.07
C GLY A 71 3.37 19.63 9.12
N ASP A 72 4.03 20.04 10.20
CA ASP A 72 5.46 19.79 10.39
C ASP A 72 5.78 18.30 10.57
N ARG A 73 4.96 17.57 11.30
CA ARG A 73 5.12 16.10 11.43
C ARG A 73 4.98 15.43 10.08
N ILE A 74 4.00 15.84 9.26
CA ILE A 74 3.81 15.36 7.90
C ILE A 74 5.04 15.68 7.05
N ARG A 75 5.55 16.91 7.10
CA ARG A 75 6.75 17.32 6.36
C ARG A 75 7.97 16.50 6.73
N ASN A 76 8.20 16.26 8.00
CA ASN A 76 9.30 15.43 8.49
C ASN A 76 9.22 13.99 7.96
N VAL A 77 8.03 13.41 7.91
CA VAL A 77 7.80 12.09 7.33
C VAL A 77 8.07 12.10 5.82
N LEU A 78 7.51 13.07 5.09
CA LEU A 78 7.69 13.18 3.64
C LEU A 78 9.17 13.31 3.24
N ASN A 79 9.96 14.05 4.02
CA ASN A 79 11.41 14.21 3.77
C ASN A 79 12.19 12.90 3.92
N ARG A 80 11.70 11.97 4.74
CA ARG A 80 12.33 10.65 4.96
C ARG A 80 11.78 9.58 4.02
N MET A 81 10.66 9.81 3.36
CA MET A 81 10.06 8.84 2.44
C MET A 81 10.91 8.72 1.16
N PRO A 82 11.30 7.51 0.77
CA PRO A 82 12.10 7.31 -0.43
C PRO A 82 11.29 7.57 -1.70
N ASP A 83 11.96 8.15 -2.68
CA ASP A 83 11.41 8.35 -4.02
C ASP A 83 11.29 7.04 -4.81
N GLY A 84 10.56 7.06 -5.92
CA GLY A 84 10.46 5.95 -6.86
C GLY A 84 9.66 4.75 -6.36
N LYS A 85 8.85 4.92 -5.30
CA LYS A 85 7.91 3.90 -4.84
C LYS A 85 6.65 3.90 -5.71
N SER A 86 6.05 2.71 -5.86
CA SER A 86 4.80 2.55 -6.60
C SER A 86 3.70 3.42 -6.00
N LYS A 87 2.97 4.09 -6.86
CA LYS A 87 1.82 4.92 -6.50
C LYS A 87 0.64 4.04 -6.09
N GLY A 88 -0.20 4.53 -5.22
CA GLY A 88 -1.50 3.95 -4.91
C GLY A 88 -2.58 4.45 -5.88
N TYR A 89 -3.83 4.19 -5.55
CA TYR A 89 -4.99 4.63 -6.33
C TYR A 89 -5.08 6.17 -6.45
N ASP A 90 -4.57 6.89 -5.46
CA ASP A 90 -4.52 8.36 -5.42
C ASP A 90 -3.50 8.96 -6.40
N SER A 91 -2.66 8.14 -6.99
CA SER A 91 -1.59 8.52 -7.94
C SER A 91 -0.58 9.55 -7.42
N TRP A 92 -0.60 9.89 -6.14
CA TRP A 92 0.36 10.79 -5.53
C TRP A 92 1.76 10.17 -5.44
N SER A 93 2.76 11.02 -5.47
CA SER A 93 4.16 10.68 -5.21
C SER A 93 4.70 11.50 -4.02
N PRO A 94 5.79 11.07 -3.37
CA PRO A 94 6.42 11.86 -2.31
C PRO A 94 6.87 13.23 -2.78
N GLN A 95 7.35 13.33 -4.03
CA GLN A 95 7.81 14.61 -4.61
C GLN A 95 6.66 15.62 -4.71
N GLU A 96 5.50 15.18 -5.19
CA GLU A 96 4.31 16.04 -5.30
C GLU A 96 3.84 16.50 -3.92
N LEU A 97 3.81 15.59 -2.93
CA LEU A 97 3.41 15.94 -1.57
C LEU A 97 4.43 16.88 -0.88
N ARG A 98 5.73 16.73 -1.16
CA ARG A 98 6.76 17.65 -0.65
C ARG A 98 6.65 19.06 -1.24
N ALA A 99 6.12 19.19 -2.45
CA ALA A 99 5.90 20.47 -3.09
C ALA A 99 4.73 21.27 -2.47
N LEU A 100 3.90 20.63 -1.64
CA LEU A 100 2.82 21.32 -0.94
C LEU A 100 3.37 22.36 0.04
N THR A 101 2.71 23.51 0.11
CA THR A 101 3.06 24.57 1.09
C THR A 101 2.72 24.15 2.52
N GLY A 102 3.24 24.87 3.50
CA GLY A 102 2.93 24.62 4.91
C GLY A 102 1.42 24.64 5.19
N GLY A 103 0.70 25.61 4.61
CA GLY A 103 -0.76 25.70 4.77
C GLY A 103 -1.52 24.49 4.22
N HIS A 104 -1.09 23.91 3.11
CA HIS A 104 -1.68 22.69 2.57
C HIS A 104 -1.38 21.47 3.45
N LEU A 105 -0.17 21.38 4.01
CA LEU A 105 0.16 20.29 4.92
C LEU A 105 -0.60 20.40 6.23
N GLU A 106 -0.88 21.60 6.71
CA GLU A 106 -1.70 21.84 7.89
C GLU A 106 -3.17 21.45 7.64
N ALA A 107 -3.70 21.78 6.46
CA ALA A 107 -5.04 21.33 6.05
C ALA A 107 -5.12 19.79 5.96
N LEU A 108 -4.08 19.15 5.44
CA LEU A 108 -3.98 17.70 5.41
C LEU A 108 -3.92 17.11 6.82
N ALA A 109 -3.15 17.70 7.72
CA ALA A 109 -3.06 17.28 9.12
C ALA A 109 -4.42 17.34 9.82
N LYS A 110 -5.17 18.43 9.61
CA LYS A 110 -6.52 18.58 10.14
C LYS A 110 -7.45 17.49 9.64
N LEU A 111 -7.44 17.22 8.33
CA LEU A 111 -8.23 16.13 7.74
C LEU A 111 -7.89 14.76 8.35
N LEU A 112 -6.60 14.46 8.56
CA LEU A 112 -6.18 13.19 9.13
C LEU A 112 -6.62 13.06 10.60
N ASN A 113 -6.52 14.13 11.40
CA ASN A 113 -7.03 14.14 12.77
C ASN A 113 -8.55 13.93 12.80
N GLU A 114 -9.31 14.58 11.93
CA GLU A 114 -10.76 14.39 11.82
C GLU A 114 -11.12 12.94 11.44
N CYS A 115 -10.35 12.31 10.54
CA CYS A 115 -10.54 10.90 10.19
C CYS A 115 -10.32 9.98 11.41
N GLU A 116 -9.35 10.27 12.24
CA GLU A 116 -9.08 9.51 13.47
C GLU A 116 -10.18 9.70 14.51
N GLU A 117 -10.60 10.94 14.76
CA GLU A 117 -11.68 11.24 15.70
C GLU A 117 -12.99 10.54 15.32
N GLN A 118 -13.31 10.54 14.03
CA GLN A 118 -14.53 9.93 13.52
C GLN A 118 -14.44 8.41 13.36
N GLY A 119 -13.24 7.84 13.44
CA GLY A 119 -12.98 6.43 13.12
C GLY A 119 -13.34 6.07 11.66
N ARG A 120 -13.38 7.05 10.78
CA ARG A 120 -13.82 6.90 9.39
C ARG A 120 -12.81 7.47 8.40
N TRP A 121 -12.43 6.65 7.45
CA TRP A 121 -11.60 7.05 6.32
C TRP A 121 -12.43 7.38 5.09
N PRO A 122 -12.05 8.39 4.28
CA PRO A 122 -12.65 8.61 2.97
C PRO A 122 -12.57 7.33 2.13
N ARG A 123 -13.66 7.01 1.41
CA ARG A 123 -13.74 5.78 0.60
C ARG A 123 -12.58 5.62 -0.38
N ALA A 124 -12.05 6.74 -0.91
CA ALA A 124 -10.90 6.73 -1.81
C ALA A 124 -9.62 6.23 -1.13
N MET A 125 -9.46 6.43 0.17
CA MET A 125 -8.30 5.92 0.93
C MET A 125 -8.42 4.44 1.27
N GLY A 126 -9.62 3.89 1.31
CA GLY A 126 -9.89 2.47 1.56
C GLY A 126 -9.77 1.57 0.33
N LYS A 127 -9.33 2.08 -0.82
CA LYS A 127 -9.20 1.30 -2.07
C LYS A 127 -7.73 1.05 -2.41
N PRO A 128 -7.11 -0.02 -1.91
CA PRO A 128 -5.76 -0.39 -2.34
C PRO A 128 -5.80 -0.98 -3.76
N ILE A 129 -4.74 -0.76 -4.52
CA ILE A 129 -4.46 -1.55 -5.72
C ILE A 129 -3.75 -2.82 -5.24
N VAL A 130 -4.27 -3.99 -5.57
CA VAL A 130 -3.61 -5.25 -5.25
C VAL A 130 -2.81 -5.72 -6.47
N ALA A 131 -1.49 -5.77 -6.32
CA ALA A 131 -0.59 -6.33 -7.30
C ALA A 131 -0.26 -7.78 -6.90
N LEU A 132 -0.52 -8.73 -7.80
CA LEU A 132 -0.23 -10.14 -7.59
C LEU A 132 1.17 -10.45 -8.14
N ILE A 133 2.07 -10.93 -7.29
CA ILE A 133 3.46 -11.23 -7.65
C ILE A 133 3.68 -12.74 -7.52
N PRO A 134 4.13 -13.43 -8.58
CA PRO A 134 4.36 -14.86 -8.51
C PRO A 134 5.45 -15.22 -7.50
N LYS A 135 5.20 -16.21 -6.66
CA LYS A 135 6.22 -16.89 -5.87
C LYS A 135 7.07 -17.75 -6.79
N LYS A 136 8.28 -18.08 -6.37
CA LYS A 136 9.13 -19.01 -7.13
C LYS A 136 8.42 -20.37 -7.25
N GLY A 137 8.19 -20.80 -8.48
CA GLY A 137 7.48 -22.06 -8.77
C GLY A 137 5.95 -21.94 -8.71
N ALA A 138 5.38 -20.74 -8.69
CA ALA A 138 3.94 -20.55 -8.78
C ALA A 138 3.39 -21.14 -10.11
N LYS A 139 2.37 -21.97 -9.99
CA LYS A 139 1.70 -22.64 -11.13
C LYS A 139 0.30 -22.08 -11.37
N ASP A 140 -0.26 -21.41 -10.38
CA ASP A 140 -1.63 -20.89 -10.35
C ASP A 140 -1.71 -19.56 -9.59
N GLU A 141 -2.89 -18.99 -9.53
CA GLU A 141 -3.20 -17.74 -8.85
C GLU A 141 -2.99 -17.83 -7.33
N GLY A 142 -3.18 -18.98 -6.70
CA GLY A 142 -2.90 -19.22 -5.27
C GLY A 142 -1.40 -19.16 -4.94
N GLY A 143 -0.54 -19.39 -5.93
CA GLY A 143 0.91 -19.24 -5.83
C GLY A 143 1.40 -17.78 -5.91
N MET A 144 0.53 -16.79 -6.05
CA MET A 144 0.88 -15.38 -6.07
C MET A 144 1.08 -14.82 -4.65
N ARG A 145 1.69 -13.65 -4.57
CA ARG A 145 1.75 -12.82 -3.37
C ARG A 145 0.95 -11.56 -3.62
N PRO A 146 -0.15 -11.32 -2.91
CA PRO A 146 -0.84 -10.05 -3.00
C PRO A 146 -0.02 -8.96 -2.31
N ILE A 147 0.26 -7.88 -3.02
CA ILE A 147 0.91 -6.68 -2.49
C ILE A 147 -0.08 -5.54 -2.60
N ALA A 148 -0.56 -5.04 -1.47
CA ALA A 148 -1.43 -3.88 -1.44
C ALA A 148 -0.63 -2.59 -1.64
N LEU A 149 -0.96 -1.86 -2.70
CA LEU A 149 -0.44 -0.52 -2.97
C LEU A 149 -1.44 0.49 -2.41
N LEU A 150 -1.19 0.92 -1.18
CA LEU A 150 -2.03 1.88 -0.47
C LEU A 150 -1.87 3.29 -1.05
N PRO A 151 -2.89 4.16 -0.96
CA PRO A 151 -2.78 5.57 -1.27
C PRO A 151 -1.62 6.24 -0.52
N TYR A 152 -0.96 7.21 -1.15
CA TYR A 152 0.23 7.82 -0.56
C TYR A 152 -0.10 8.60 0.71
N VAL A 153 -1.24 9.28 0.74
CA VAL A 153 -1.72 10.00 1.92
C VAL A 153 -1.91 9.05 3.11
N TYR A 154 -2.46 7.85 2.87
CA TYR A 154 -2.57 6.83 3.91
C TYR A 154 -1.21 6.34 4.41
N ARG A 155 -0.22 6.17 3.49
CA ARG A 155 1.15 5.80 3.89
C ARG A 155 1.83 6.89 4.73
N VAL A 156 1.59 8.16 4.41
CA VAL A 156 2.09 9.29 5.22
C VAL A 156 1.53 9.20 6.63
N TRP A 157 0.22 9.03 6.77
CA TRP A 157 -0.43 8.83 8.07
C TRP A 157 0.18 7.65 8.84
N MET A 158 0.32 6.48 8.21
CA MET A 158 0.93 5.30 8.84
C MET A 158 2.36 5.59 9.33
N CYS A 159 3.15 6.35 8.56
CA CYS A 159 4.51 6.69 8.97
C CYS A 159 4.54 7.69 10.14
N VAL A 160 3.58 8.62 10.23
CA VAL A 160 3.43 9.50 11.39
C VAL A 160 3.09 8.67 12.63
N ARG A 161 2.10 7.79 12.53
CA ARG A 161 1.65 6.96 13.66
C ARG A 161 2.64 5.87 14.05
N LYS A 162 3.41 5.37 13.09
CA LYS A 162 4.52 4.45 13.38
C LYS A 162 5.51 5.04 14.37
N ALA A 163 5.86 6.33 14.21
CA ALA A 163 6.76 7.01 15.13
C ALA A 163 6.18 7.09 16.54
N ASP A 164 4.87 7.37 16.67
CA ASP A 164 4.19 7.41 17.97
C ASP A 164 4.19 6.03 18.65
N ILE A 165 3.97 4.96 17.88
CA ILE A 165 3.98 3.58 18.39
C ILE A 165 5.39 3.17 18.82
N GLU A 166 6.41 3.53 18.06
CA GLU A 166 7.82 3.23 18.39
C GLU A 166 8.25 3.95 19.68
N GLU A 167 7.82 5.19 19.89
CA GLU A 167 8.05 5.94 21.12
C GLU A 167 7.33 5.31 22.32
N TRP A 168 6.08 4.87 22.12
CA TRP A 168 5.31 4.19 23.19
C TRP A 168 5.88 2.83 23.57
N ALA A 169 6.51 2.12 22.62
CA ALA A 169 7.04 0.77 22.82
C ALA A 169 8.49 0.75 23.37
N SER A 170 9.14 1.91 23.50
CA SER A 170 10.52 2.05 24.01
C SER A 170 10.56 2.21 25.52
#